data_6bf8d532074444d759b53ca0daff4623
#
_entry.id   6bf8d532074444d759b53ca0daff4623
#
_cell.length_a   1.000
_cell.length_b   1.000
_cell.length_c   1.000
_cell.angle_alpha   90.00
_cell.angle_beta   90.00
_cell.angle_gamma   90.00
#
_symmetry.space_group_name_H-M   'P 1'
#
loop_
_entity.id
_entity.type
_entity.pdbx_description
1 polymer ?
#
loop_
_entity_poly.entity_id
_entity_poly.type
_entity_poly.pdbx_seq_one_letter_code
_entity_poly.pdbx_strand_id
1 'polypeptide(L)'
;MLYKMKLNESPFERIKNGTKTMEFRLYDEKRQQVKVGDQIEFSKLPNLQEKLKVDVIGLYREETFEKLFKKLYSDDEEISRKTEAMHKIYSPEKEEQYGVLGIKVKINTDNLKESIEKFNPYNEQEEIDKKIMLKSIKNFDDVLTRQNEYAHFTSSAFILNKERTKILMIYHKIYNSWAWTGGHSDGDSDLLYVAMKKQESKMLHRFLKRFIHLNQSA
;
A
#
# COMPACT_ATOMS: atom_id res chain seq x y z
N MET A 1 7.96 7.95 16.35
CA MET A 1 9.38 7.63 16.00
C MET A 1 9.40 6.78 14.73
N LEU A 2 10.53 6.72 13.98
CA LEU A 2 10.64 5.90 12.77
C LEU A 2 11.60 4.73 13.00
N TYR A 3 11.12 3.51 12.88
CA TYR A 3 11.91 2.29 12.95
C TYR A 3 12.18 1.72 11.56
N LYS A 4 13.34 1.07 11.38
CA LYS A 4 13.70 0.39 10.13
C LYS A 4 13.70 -1.12 10.34
N MET A 5 12.95 -1.84 9.50
CA MET A 5 12.86 -3.30 9.53
C MET A 5 12.98 -3.86 8.10
N LYS A 6 13.32 -5.15 8.01
CA LYS A 6 13.43 -5.85 6.71
C LYS A 6 12.33 -6.89 6.62
N LEU A 7 11.79 -7.06 5.41
CA LEU A 7 10.81 -8.09 5.08
C LEU A 7 11.27 -8.89 3.86
N ASN A 8 11.00 -10.18 3.87
CA ASN A 8 11.04 -10.98 2.66
C ASN A 8 9.99 -10.49 1.66
N GLU A 9 10.12 -10.84 0.39
CA GLU A 9 9.25 -10.38 -0.67
C GLU A 9 7.76 -10.65 -0.40
N SER A 10 7.39 -11.90 -0.06
CA SER A 10 5.99 -12.27 0.16
C SER A 10 5.29 -11.44 1.26
N PRO A 11 5.79 -11.32 2.51
CA PRO A 11 5.16 -10.47 3.51
C PRO A 11 5.19 -8.98 3.14
N PHE A 12 6.23 -8.50 2.44
CA PHE A 12 6.30 -7.12 1.97
C PHE A 12 5.16 -6.80 0.99
N GLU A 13 5.00 -7.63 -0.06
CA GLU A 13 3.95 -7.43 -1.06
C GLU A 13 2.55 -7.57 -0.46
N ARG A 14 2.37 -8.47 0.51
CA ARG A 14 1.08 -8.65 1.18
C ARG A 14 0.71 -7.46 2.08
N ILE A 15 1.66 -6.80 2.73
CA ILE A 15 1.38 -5.55 3.45
C ILE A 15 1.09 -4.45 2.44
N LYS A 16 1.88 -4.34 1.37
CA LYS A 16 1.72 -3.32 0.34
C LYS A 16 0.36 -3.38 -0.35
N ASN A 17 -0.15 -4.56 -0.65
CA ASN A 17 -1.46 -4.73 -1.30
C ASN A 17 -2.65 -4.82 -0.32
N GLY A 18 -2.41 -4.68 0.98
CA GLY A 18 -3.45 -4.67 2.02
C GLY A 18 -3.93 -6.04 2.49
N THR A 19 -3.45 -7.15 1.90
CA THR A 19 -3.87 -8.52 2.32
C THR A 19 -3.24 -8.97 3.63
N LYS A 20 -2.27 -8.23 4.15
CA LYS A 20 -1.66 -8.45 5.46
C LYS A 20 -1.58 -7.13 6.22
N THR A 21 -2.33 -7.01 7.29
CA THR A 21 -2.36 -5.84 8.17
C THR A 21 -1.64 -6.05 9.51
N MET A 22 -1.10 -7.26 9.72
CA MET A 22 -0.43 -7.65 10.96
C MET A 22 0.95 -8.24 10.66
N GLU A 23 2.01 -7.65 11.22
CA GLU A 23 3.36 -8.21 11.18
C GLU A 23 3.70 -8.86 12.51
N PHE A 24 4.36 -10.04 12.48
CA PHE A 24 4.69 -10.84 13.67
C PHE A 24 6.19 -10.91 13.88
N ARG A 25 6.63 -10.66 15.10
CA ARG A 25 8.04 -10.62 15.52
C ARG A 25 8.24 -11.18 16.93
N LEU A 26 9.49 -11.52 17.27
CA LEU A 26 9.87 -11.65 18.67
C LEU A 26 9.81 -10.29 19.36
N TYR A 27 9.46 -10.25 20.62
CA TYR A 27 9.43 -9.05 21.46
C TYR A 27 10.82 -8.78 22.07
N ASP A 28 11.85 -8.74 21.20
CA ASP A 28 13.22 -8.44 21.57
C ASP A 28 13.42 -6.94 21.93
N GLU A 29 14.59 -6.59 22.41
CA GLU A 29 14.92 -5.24 22.92
C GLU A 29 14.61 -4.14 21.89
N LYS A 30 14.80 -4.42 20.61
CA LYS A 30 14.50 -3.47 19.53
C LYS A 30 12.99 -3.26 19.36
N ARG A 31 12.18 -4.32 19.49
CA ARG A 31 10.72 -4.27 19.29
C ARG A 31 9.99 -3.79 20.55
N GLN A 32 10.63 -3.90 21.72
CA GLN A 32 10.10 -3.34 22.98
C GLN A 32 9.95 -1.81 22.96
N GLN A 33 10.68 -1.14 22.09
CA GLN A 33 10.66 0.33 21.97
C GLN A 33 9.50 0.83 21.09
N VAL A 34 8.91 -0.03 20.25
CA VAL A 34 7.84 0.35 19.31
C VAL A 34 6.55 0.64 20.07
N LYS A 35 5.91 1.76 19.73
CA LYS A 35 4.64 2.22 20.32
C LYS A 35 3.58 2.44 19.24
N VAL A 36 2.31 2.38 19.63
CA VAL A 36 1.20 2.82 18.77
C VAL A 36 1.41 4.31 18.45
N GLY A 37 1.24 4.68 17.18
CA GLY A 37 1.53 6.02 16.64
C GLY A 37 2.95 6.18 16.09
N ASP A 38 3.85 5.20 16.30
CA ASP A 38 5.14 5.17 15.64
C ASP A 38 5.02 4.73 14.17
N GLN A 39 6.10 4.94 13.42
CA GLN A 39 6.21 4.56 12.02
C GLN A 39 7.27 3.47 11.83
N ILE A 40 7.04 2.59 10.86
CA ILE A 40 8.02 1.60 10.44
C ILE A 40 8.27 1.74 8.95
N GLU A 41 9.55 1.83 8.56
CA GLU A 41 9.97 1.70 7.17
C GLU A 41 10.44 0.25 6.94
N PHE A 42 9.65 -0.51 6.20
CA PHE A 42 10.04 -1.84 5.74
C PHE A 42 10.86 -1.73 4.45
N SER A 43 12.02 -2.40 4.43
CA SER A 43 12.81 -2.57 3.21
C SER A 43 12.67 -4.01 2.71
N LYS A 44 12.38 -4.18 1.42
CA LYS A 44 12.19 -5.48 0.78
C LYS A 44 13.52 -6.18 0.54
N LEU A 45 13.64 -7.41 1.02
CA LEU A 45 14.80 -8.26 0.72
C LEU A 45 14.68 -8.86 -0.71
N PRO A 46 15.81 -9.18 -1.39
CA PRO A 46 17.18 -9.09 -0.88
C PRO A 46 17.85 -7.73 -1.12
N ASN A 47 17.40 -6.94 -2.12
CA ASN A 47 18.12 -5.77 -2.63
C ASN A 47 17.88 -4.47 -1.82
N LEU A 48 16.89 -4.43 -0.93
CA LEU A 48 16.54 -3.30 -0.05
C LEU A 48 16.16 -1.99 -0.78
N GLN A 49 15.89 -2.04 -2.07
CA GLN A 49 15.58 -0.86 -2.89
C GLN A 49 14.13 -0.40 -2.70
N GLU A 50 13.20 -1.37 -2.67
CA GLU A 50 11.81 -1.05 -2.39
C GLU A 50 11.60 -0.86 -0.89
N LYS A 51 10.91 0.25 -0.55
CA LYS A 51 10.57 0.61 0.81
C LYS A 51 9.07 0.85 0.95
N LEU A 52 8.55 0.51 2.10
CA LEU A 52 7.15 0.71 2.45
C LEU A 52 7.08 1.34 3.84
N LYS A 53 6.51 2.53 3.93
CA LYS A 53 6.31 3.23 5.19
C LYS A 53 4.91 2.94 5.70
N VAL A 54 4.83 2.52 6.96
CA VAL A 54 3.57 2.17 7.62
C VAL A 54 3.48 2.85 8.99
N ASP A 55 2.26 3.12 9.44
CA ASP A 55 1.95 3.56 10.80
C ASP A 55 1.60 2.35 11.67
N VAL A 56 2.09 2.35 12.90
CA VAL A 56 1.72 1.35 13.92
C VAL A 56 0.40 1.77 14.55
N ILE A 57 -0.65 0.99 14.31
CA ILE A 57 -2.00 1.27 14.82
C ILE A 57 -2.47 0.33 15.92
N GLY A 58 -1.68 -0.69 16.25
CA GLY A 58 -1.95 -1.62 17.34
C GLY A 58 -0.75 -2.50 17.66
N LEU A 59 -0.64 -2.91 18.91
CA LEU A 59 0.40 -3.83 19.40
C LEU A 59 -0.26 -4.91 20.27
N TYR A 60 0.08 -6.18 19.99
CA TYR A 60 -0.45 -7.35 20.65
C TYR A 60 0.72 -8.20 21.15
N ARG A 61 0.91 -8.25 22.45
CA ARG A 61 2.01 -9.02 23.08
C ARG A 61 1.48 -10.30 23.69
N GLU A 62 2.22 -11.39 23.49
CA GLU A 62 2.00 -12.69 24.13
C GLU A 62 3.31 -13.40 24.43
N GLU A 63 3.22 -14.49 25.18
CA GLU A 63 4.37 -15.34 25.50
C GLU A 63 4.79 -16.18 24.27
N THR A 64 3.79 -16.67 23.50
CA THR A 64 4.03 -17.55 22.35
C THR A 64 3.20 -17.12 21.12
N PHE A 65 3.66 -17.52 19.92
CA PHE A 65 2.90 -17.29 18.69
C PHE A 65 1.55 -17.99 18.72
N GLU A 66 1.47 -19.18 19.28
CA GLU A 66 0.21 -19.90 19.42
C GLU A 66 -0.81 -19.10 20.25
N LYS A 67 -0.40 -18.59 21.44
CA LYS A 67 -1.26 -17.76 22.27
C LYS A 67 -1.69 -16.47 21.55
N LEU A 68 -0.76 -15.85 20.83
CA LEU A 68 -1.05 -14.66 20.04
C LEU A 68 -2.08 -14.95 18.95
N PHE A 69 -1.91 -16.03 18.21
CA PHE A 69 -2.81 -16.39 17.13
C PHE A 69 -4.19 -16.80 17.63
N LYS A 70 -4.30 -17.49 18.77
CA LYS A 70 -5.60 -17.77 19.42
C LYS A 70 -6.39 -16.51 19.81
N LYS A 71 -5.71 -15.40 20.07
CA LYS A 71 -6.38 -14.10 20.29
C LYS A 71 -6.83 -13.41 19.00
N LEU A 72 -6.15 -13.66 17.89
CA LEU A 72 -6.36 -12.95 16.63
C LEU A 72 -7.22 -13.71 15.62
N TYR A 73 -7.30 -15.03 15.75
CA TYR A 73 -7.97 -15.92 14.81
C TYR A 73 -8.84 -16.92 15.56
N SER A 74 -9.92 -17.35 14.93
CA SER A 74 -10.87 -18.34 15.50
C SER A 74 -10.76 -19.72 14.87
N ASP A 75 -9.97 -19.89 13.81
CA ASP A 75 -9.80 -21.15 13.08
C ASP A 75 -8.55 -21.87 13.56
N ASP A 76 -8.71 -23.04 14.18
CA ASP A 76 -7.62 -23.82 14.77
C ASP A 76 -6.62 -24.33 13.72
N GLU A 77 -7.06 -24.65 12.49
CA GLU A 77 -6.16 -25.07 11.42
C GLU A 77 -5.30 -23.88 10.95
N GLU A 78 -5.89 -22.70 10.83
CA GLU A 78 -5.16 -21.48 10.51
C GLU A 78 -4.14 -21.13 11.60
N ILE A 79 -4.51 -21.24 12.88
CA ILE A 79 -3.63 -21.00 14.03
C ILE A 79 -2.44 -21.94 13.99
N SER A 80 -2.67 -23.25 13.83
CA SER A 80 -1.61 -24.27 13.75
C SER A 80 -0.65 -23.97 12.60
N ARG A 81 -1.16 -23.76 11.40
CA ARG A 81 -0.36 -23.46 10.22
C ARG A 81 0.49 -22.19 10.38
N LYS A 82 -0.08 -21.14 10.99
CA LYS A 82 0.66 -19.89 11.25
C LYS A 82 1.74 -20.08 12.30
N THR A 83 1.47 -20.84 13.37
CA THR A 83 2.43 -21.16 14.43
C THR A 83 3.61 -21.93 13.85
N GLU A 84 3.37 -22.98 13.08
CA GLU A 84 4.43 -23.75 12.40
C GLU A 84 5.26 -22.86 11.46
N ALA A 85 4.63 -21.95 10.73
CA ALA A 85 5.33 -21.02 9.85
C ALA A 85 6.27 -20.08 10.63
N MET A 86 5.87 -19.64 11.83
CA MET A 86 6.73 -18.81 12.69
C MET A 86 7.87 -19.61 13.30
N HIS A 87 7.65 -20.88 13.69
CA HIS A 87 8.69 -21.75 14.22
C HIS A 87 9.77 -22.14 13.17
N LYS A 88 9.46 -22.02 11.87
CA LYS A 88 10.48 -22.11 10.80
C LYS A 88 11.41 -20.88 10.74
N ILE A 89 11.01 -19.76 11.34
CA ILE A 89 11.75 -18.48 11.34
C ILE A 89 12.42 -18.25 12.68
N TYR A 90 11.76 -18.59 13.77
CA TYR A 90 12.21 -18.38 15.16
C TYR A 90 12.23 -19.70 15.92
N SER A 91 13.32 -19.96 16.64
CA SER A 91 13.40 -21.15 17.47
C SER A 91 12.55 -21.02 18.75
N PRO A 92 12.06 -22.14 19.32
CA PRO A 92 11.28 -22.13 20.55
C PRO A 92 11.99 -21.44 21.73
N GLU A 93 13.32 -21.62 21.83
CA GLU A 93 14.12 -20.99 22.89
C GLU A 93 14.11 -19.46 22.82
N LYS A 94 14.12 -18.90 21.60
CA LYS A 94 14.02 -17.45 21.40
C LYS A 94 12.61 -16.94 21.68
N GLU A 95 11.59 -17.72 21.33
CA GLU A 95 10.21 -17.43 21.65
C GLU A 95 10.02 -17.37 23.17
N GLU A 96 10.52 -18.37 23.91
CA GLU A 96 10.48 -18.41 25.37
C GLU A 96 11.26 -17.26 26.01
N GLN A 97 12.43 -16.92 25.46
CA GLN A 97 13.29 -15.86 26.00
C GLN A 97 12.65 -14.46 25.84
N TYR A 98 12.04 -14.16 24.71
CA TYR A 98 11.61 -12.78 24.39
C TYR A 98 10.09 -12.61 24.42
N GLY A 99 9.32 -13.68 24.24
CA GLY A 99 7.92 -13.59 23.88
C GLY A 99 7.73 -13.06 22.45
N VAL A 100 6.51 -12.76 22.09
CA VAL A 100 6.13 -12.40 20.72
C VAL A 100 5.31 -11.13 20.65
N LEU A 101 5.35 -10.48 19.48
CA LEU A 101 4.67 -9.22 19.21
C LEU A 101 3.95 -9.29 17.86
N GLY A 102 2.64 -9.04 17.86
CA GLY A 102 1.86 -8.70 16.69
C GLY A 102 1.80 -7.16 16.54
N ILE A 103 2.26 -6.66 15.42
CA ILE A 103 2.26 -5.23 15.10
C ILE A 103 1.19 -4.99 14.04
N LYS A 104 0.08 -4.36 14.41
CA LYS A 104 -0.96 -3.95 13.47
C LYS A 104 -0.52 -2.67 12.78
N VAL A 105 -0.53 -2.69 11.44
CA VAL A 105 -0.01 -1.61 10.62
C VAL A 105 -1.02 -1.18 9.55
N LYS A 106 -0.95 0.10 9.17
CA LYS A 106 -1.57 0.65 7.96
C LYS A 106 -0.53 1.38 7.12
N ILE A 107 -0.77 1.47 5.82
CA ILE A 107 0.13 2.20 4.92
C ILE A 107 0.09 3.69 5.29
N ASN A 108 1.27 4.30 5.41
CA ASN A 108 1.36 5.73 5.71
C ASN A 108 0.90 6.57 4.52
N THR A 109 0.00 7.51 4.77
CA THR A 109 -0.60 8.40 3.77
C THR A 109 -0.26 9.88 3.99
N ASP A 110 0.68 10.21 4.88
CA ASP A 110 0.98 11.60 5.25
C ASP A 110 1.35 12.47 4.04
N ASN A 111 2.25 11.99 3.17
CA ASN A 111 2.68 12.72 1.98
C ASN A 111 1.53 12.93 0.99
N LEU A 112 0.68 11.93 0.80
CA LEU A 112 -0.51 12.04 -0.04
C LEU A 112 -1.50 13.06 0.52
N LYS A 113 -1.78 12.96 1.81
CA LYS A 113 -2.64 13.90 2.52
C LYS A 113 -2.13 15.34 2.38
N GLU A 114 -0.84 15.58 2.65
CA GLU A 114 -0.23 16.89 2.53
C GLU A 114 -0.32 17.44 1.09
N SER A 115 -0.11 16.58 0.09
CA SER A 115 -0.23 16.98 -1.32
C SER A 115 -1.65 17.42 -1.67
N ILE A 116 -2.67 16.68 -1.17
CA ILE A 116 -4.08 17.03 -1.37
C ILE A 116 -4.43 18.32 -0.61
N GLU A 117 -3.95 18.51 0.62
CA GLU A 117 -4.18 19.72 1.41
C GLU A 117 -3.63 20.98 0.73
N LYS A 118 -2.45 20.87 0.13
CA LYS A 118 -1.79 21.97 -0.61
C LYS A 118 -2.41 22.27 -1.98
N PHE A 119 -3.20 21.35 -2.52
CA PHE A 119 -3.87 21.57 -3.81
C PHE A 119 -4.89 22.69 -3.71
N ASN A 120 -4.83 23.66 -4.63
CA ASN A 120 -5.79 24.75 -4.74
C ASN A 120 -6.85 24.38 -5.79
N PRO A 121 -8.10 24.10 -5.38
CA PRO A 121 -9.18 23.79 -6.32
C PRO A 121 -9.44 24.95 -7.28
N TYR A 122 -9.65 24.64 -8.56
CA TYR A 122 -9.98 25.60 -9.60
C TYR A 122 -11.48 25.89 -9.69
N ASN A 123 -12.31 24.94 -9.24
CA ASN A 123 -13.77 25.02 -9.29
C ASN A 123 -14.40 24.29 -8.12
N GLU A 124 -15.72 24.43 -7.97
CA GLU A 124 -16.51 23.83 -6.90
C GLU A 124 -16.42 22.29 -6.87
N GLN A 125 -16.38 21.64 -8.05
CA GLN A 125 -16.26 20.18 -8.11
C GLN A 125 -14.94 19.71 -7.53
N GLU A 126 -13.83 20.36 -7.88
CA GLU A 126 -12.51 19.99 -7.31
C GLU A 126 -12.43 20.26 -5.79
N GLU A 127 -13.15 21.29 -5.31
CA GLU A 127 -13.24 21.53 -3.87
C GLU A 127 -14.00 20.39 -3.13
N ILE A 128 -15.08 19.92 -3.73
CA ILE A 128 -15.84 18.77 -3.21
C ILE A 128 -14.98 17.52 -3.25
N ASP A 129 -14.30 17.25 -4.39
CA ASP A 129 -13.43 16.08 -4.55
C ASP A 129 -12.27 16.09 -3.55
N LYS A 130 -11.63 17.24 -3.33
CA LYS A 130 -10.60 17.41 -2.30
C LYS A 130 -11.11 17.04 -0.91
N LYS A 131 -12.31 17.50 -0.53
CA LYS A 131 -12.94 17.17 0.75
C LYS A 131 -13.22 15.67 0.88
N ILE A 132 -13.72 15.04 -0.19
CA ILE A 132 -13.98 13.59 -0.25
C ILE A 132 -12.68 12.80 -0.10
N MET A 133 -11.63 13.16 -0.82
CA MET A 133 -10.32 12.51 -0.74
C MET A 133 -9.75 12.56 0.68
N LEU A 134 -9.74 13.74 1.31
CA LEU A 134 -9.27 13.91 2.70
C LEU A 134 -10.13 13.13 3.71
N LYS A 135 -11.44 13.09 3.52
CA LYS A 135 -12.37 12.30 4.34
C LYS A 135 -12.11 10.80 4.18
N SER A 136 -11.82 10.34 2.97
CA SER A 136 -11.51 8.94 2.71
C SER A 136 -10.21 8.51 3.41
N ILE A 137 -9.15 9.31 3.32
CA ILE A 137 -7.87 9.07 4.03
C ILE A 137 -8.09 9.00 5.55
N LYS A 138 -8.98 9.84 6.08
CA LYS A 138 -9.26 9.87 7.53
C LYS A 138 -10.05 8.65 8.00
N ASN A 139 -10.98 8.15 7.19
CA ASN A 139 -11.95 7.14 7.60
C ASN A 139 -11.56 5.71 7.27
N PHE A 140 -10.64 5.50 6.32
CA PHE A 140 -10.23 4.17 5.85
C PHE A 140 -8.73 3.97 6.00
N ASP A 141 -8.34 2.89 6.66
CA ASP A 141 -6.93 2.53 6.85
C ASP A 141 -6.30 1.91 5.58
N ASP A 142 -7.13 1.43 4.66
CA ASP A 142 -6.76 0.68 3.46
C ASP A 142 -7.08 1.41 2.14
N VAL A 143 -7.27 2.73 2.19
CA VAL A 143 -7.66 3.59 1.06
C VAL A 143 -6.72 3.54 -0.15
N LEU A 144 -5.48 3.08 0.04
CA LEU A 144 -4.51 2.88 -1.03
C LEU A 144 -4.54 1.48 -1.66
N THR A 145 -5.43 0.60 -1.21
CA THR A 145 -5.49 -0.78 -1.66
C THR A 145 -6.85 -1.16 -2.22
N ARG A 146 -6.90 -2.16 -3.09
CA ARG A 146 -8.16 -2.70 -3.65
C ARG A 146 -8.98 -3.49 -2.64
N GLN A 147 -8.45 -3.73 -1.43
CA GLN A 147 -9.19 -4.35 -0.34
C GLN A 147 -10.33 -3.44 0.15
N ASN A 148 -10.15 -2.13 -0.01
CA ASN A 148 -11.23 -1.18 0.20
C ASN A 148 -12.13 -1.14 -1.05
N GLU A 149 -13.26 -1.83 -0.97
CA GLU A 149 -14.24 -1.90 -2.05
C GLU A 149 -15.09 -0.62 -2.16
N TYR A 150 -15.14 0.20 -1.11
CA TYR A 150 -15.96 1.42 -1.08
C TYR A 150 -15.25 2.62 -1.70
N ALA A 151 -13.97 2.82 -1.36
CA ALA A 151 -13.20 3.95 -1.83
C ALA A 151 -11.70 3.65 -1.78
N HIS A 152 -11.03 3.63 -2.94
CA HIS A 152 -9.58 3.52 -2.99
C HIS A 152 -8.98 4.41 -4.07
N PHE A 153 -7.76 4.86 -3.83
CA PHE A 153 -7.07 5.75 -4.76
C PHE A 153 -6.63 5.04 -6.03
N THR A 154 -6.84 5.72 -7.14
CA THR A 154 -6.28 5.39 -8.44
C THR A 154 -5.46 6.56 -8.95
N SER A 155 -4.56 6.32 -9.89
CA SER A 155 -3.81 7.38 -10.55
C SER A 155 -3.88 7.22 -12.04
N SER A 156 -4.05 8.33 -12.75
CA SER A 156 -4.14 8.39 -14.20
C SER A 156 -3.22 9.48 -14.74
N ALA A 157 -2.82 9.35 -16.03
CA ALA A 157 -2.00 10.36 -16.66
C ALA A 157 -2.42 10.60 -18.10
N PHE A 158 -2.36 11.87 -18.50
CA PHE A 158 -2.41 12.29 -19.88
C PHE A 158 -0.99 12.34 -20.44
N ILE A 159 -0.69 11.47 -21.40
CA ILE A 159 0.60 11.44 -22.06
C ILE A 159 0.47 12.15 -23.40
N LEU A 160 1.19 13.24 -23.55
CA LEU A 160 1.20 14.03 -24.77
C LEU A 160 2.41 13.67 -25.64
N ASN A 161 2.30 13.80 -26.95
CA ASN A 161 3.45 13.82 -27.84
C ASN A 161 4.32 15.07 -27.57
N LYS A 162 5.53 15.11 -28.13
CA LYS A 162 6.51 16.19 -27.94
C LYS A 162 5.91 17.57 -28.30
N GLU A 163 5.12 17.65 -29.36
CA GLU A 163 4.49 18.85 -29.87
C GLU A 163 3.22 19.23 -29.11
N ARG A 164 2.80 18.41 -28.13
CA ARG A 164 1.56 18.56 -27.33
C ARG A 164 0.27 18.68 -28.16
N THR A 165 0.27 18.08 -29.34
CA THR A 165 -0.89 18.07 -30.26
C THR A 165 -1.70 16.78 -30.22
N LYS A 166 -1.16 15.73 -29.57
CA LYS A 166 -1.78 14.40 -29.49
C LYS A 166 -1.67 13.83 -28.10
N ILE A 167 -2.71 13.12 -27.70
CA ILE A 167 -2.76 12.35 -26.45
C ILE A 167 -2.66 10.84 -26.73
N LEU A 168 -1.92 10.13 -25.90
CA LEU A 168 -1.86 8.66 -25.95
C LEU A 168 -3.10 8.06 -25.31
N MET A 169 -3.83 7.26 -26.07
CA MET A 169 -4.97 6.49 -25.59
C MET A 169 -4.69 5.00 -25.71
N ILE A 170 -5.26 4.23 -24.81
CA ILE A 170 -5.28 2.77 -24.83
C ILE A 170 -6.71 2.27 -25.05
N TYR A 171 -6.88 1.21 -25.84
CA TYR A 171 -8.17 0.56 -25.96
C TYR A 171 -8.41 -0.40 -24.80
N HIS A 172 -9.37 -0.06 -23.96
CA HIS A 172 -9.71 -0.83 -22.78
C HIS A 172 -10.73 -1.93 -23.12
N LYS A 173 -10.30 -3.16 -23.21
CA LYS A 173 -11.14 -4.29 -23.66
C LYS A 173 -12.40 -4.52 -22.82
N ILE A 174 -12.32 -4.33 -21.49
CA ILE A 174 -13.46 -4.52 -20.59
C ILE A 174 -14.55 -3.47 -20.83
N TYR A 175 -14.15 -2.21 -21.01
CA TYR A 175 -15.09 -1.10 -21.26
C TYR A 175 -15.39 -0.90 -22.73
N ASN A 176 -14.74 -1.66 -23.62
CA ASN A 176 -14.87 -1.57 -25.06
C ASN A 176 -14.74 -0.12 -25.57
N SER A 177 -13.78 0.62 -25.04
CA SER A 177 -13.58 2.05 -25.29
C SER A 177 -12.14 2.49 -25.22
N TRP A 178 -11.84 3.62 -25.84
CA TRP A 178 -10.57 4.31 -25.71
C TRP A 178 -10.53 5.10 -24.40
N ALA A 179 -9.46 4.94 -23.63
CA ALA A 179 -9.25 5.61 -22.36
C ALA A 179 -7.79 6.07 -22.23
N TRP A 180 -7.56 7.05 -21.37
CA TRP A 180 -6.21 7.40 -20.95
C TRP A 180 -5.60 6.30 -20.07
N THR A 181 -4.29 6.40 -19.87
CA THR A 181 -3.59 5.42 -19.02
C THR A 181 -3.86 5.69 -17.54
N GLY A 182 -4.11 4.64 -16.79
CA GLY A 182 -4.33 4.75 -15.34
C GLY A 182 -4.28 3.38 -14.65
N GLY A 183 -4.36 3.38 -13.34
CA GLY A 183 -4.41 2.17 -12.54
C GLY A 183 -4.52 2.46 -11.03
N HIS A 184 -4.73 1.40 -10.28
CA HIS A 184 -4.82 1.48 -8.82
C HIS A 184 -3.46 1.79 -8.20
N SER A 185 -3.46 2.47 -7.05
CA SER A 185 -2.25 2.78 -6.27
C SER A 185 -1.55 1.52 -5.76
N ASP A 186 -2.31 0.45 -5.50
CA ASP A 186 -1.80 -0.86 -5.06
C ASP A 186 -0.82 -0.71 -3.86
N GLY A 187 -1.18 0.14 -2.90
CA GLY A 187 -0.43 0.39 -1.68
C GLY A 187 0.69 1.43 -1.79
N ASP A 188 0.84 2.10 -2.91
CA ASP A 188 1.81 3.17 -3.08
C ASP A 188 1.15 4.53 -2.84
N SER A 189 1.71 5.34 -1.94
CA SER A 189 1.19 6.68 -1.64
C SER A 189 1.73 7.77 -2.57
N ASP A 190 2.75 7.47 -3.36
CA ASP A 190 3.23 8.36 -4.43
C ASP A 190 2.44 8.12 -5.71
N LEU A 191 1.31 8.81 -5.85
CA LEU A 191 0.43 8.66 -6.99
C LEU A 191 1.05 9.13 -8.31
N LEU A 192 2.01 10.06 -8.27
CA LEU A 192 2.76 10.48 -9.46
C LEU A 192 3.65 9.33 -9.95
N TYR A 193 4.41 8.72 -9.04
CA TYR A 193 5.21 7.54 -9.36
C TYR A 193 4.34 6.39 -9.88
N VAL A 194 3.17 6.14 -9.26
CA VAL A 194 2.21 5.13 -9.74
C VAL A 194 1.79 5.41 -11.18
N ALA A 195 1.43 6.65 -11.50
CA ALA A 195 1.06 7.04 -12.85
C ALA A 195 2.19 6.75 -13.84
N MET A 196 3.43 7.14 -13.53
CA MET A 196 4.61 6.91 -14.38
C MET A 196 4.91 5.42 -14.57
N LYS A 197 4.96 4.64 -13.49
CA LYS A 197 5.23 3.19 -13.52
C LYS A 197 4.18 2.41 -14.31
N LYS A 198 2.90 2.75 -14.17
CA LYS A 198 1.82 2.11 -14.93
C LYS A 198 1.91 2.41 -16.43
N GLN A 199 2.49 3.54 -16.82
CA GLN A 199 2.76 3.86 -18.21
C GLN A 199 3.87 2.98 -18.80
N GLU A 200 5.00 2.84 -18.12
CA GLU A 200 6.12 2.00 -18.56
C GLU A 200 5.68 0.54 -18.74
N SER A 201 4.98 -0.03 -17.75
CA SER A 201 4.48 -1.41 -17.84
C SER A 201 3.48 -1.61 -18.98
N LYS A 202 2.60 -0.63 -19.24
CA LYS A 202 1.63 -0.67 -20.34
C LYS A 202 2.26 -0.35 -21.70
N MET A 203 3.39 0.37 -21.72
CA MET A 203 4.16 0.58 -22.97
C MET A 203 4.85 -0.70 -23.43
N LEU A 204 5.23 -1.60 -22.53
CA LEU A 204 5.86 -2.90 -22.82
C LEU A 204 4.85 -3.99 -23.22
N HIS A 205 3.58 -3.90 -22.86
CA HIS A 205 2.57 -4.88 -23.20
C HIS A 205 1.85 -4.52 -24.50
N ARG A 206 1.49 -5.55 -25.31
CA ARG A 206 0.77 -5.44 -26.60
C ARG A 206 -0.68 -4.92 -26.44
N PHE A 207 -0.87 -3.69 -25.98
CA PHE A 207 -2.16 -3.02 -26.07
C PHE A 207 -2.26 -2.28 -27.40
N LEU A 208 -3.46 -2.18 -27.97
CA LEU A 208 -3.74 -1.26 -29.06
C LEU A 208 -3.54 0.16 -28.53
N LYS A 209 -2.50 0.85 -29.02
CA LYS A 209 -2.15 2.21 -28.62
C LYS A 209 -2.39 3.14 -29.80
N ARG A 210 -2.92 4.31 -29.55
CA ARG A 210 -3.13 5.33 -30.56
C ARG A 210 -2.91 6.72 -29.98
N PHE A 211 -2.16 7.56 -30.70
CA PHE A 211 -2.15 8.99 -30.44
C PHE A 211 -3.35 9.62 -31.16
N ILE A 212 -4.21 10.26 -30.41
CA ILE A 212 -5.40 10.96 -30.91
C ILE A 212 -5.10 12.46 -30.88
N HIS A 213 -5.43 13.15 -31.98
CA HIS A 213 -5.29 14.60 -32.05
C HIS A 213 -6.18 15.30 -31.03
N LEU A 214 -5.60 16.28 -30.33
CA LEU A 214 -6.37 17.20 -29.50
C LEU A 214 -6.97 18.22 -30.46
N ASN A 215 -8.29 18.27 -30.57
CA ASN A 215 -8.95 19.33 -31.33
C ASN A 215 -8.73 20.66 -30.62
N GLN A 216 -8.08 21.59 -31.30
CA GLN A 216 -7.97 22.98 -30.86
C GLN A 216 -9.26 23.74 -31.26
N SER A 217 -10.39 23.39 -30.69
CA SER A 217 -11.61 24.14 -30.90
C SER A 217 -12.38 24.26 -29.59
N ALA A 218 -12.17 25.38 -28.94
CA ALA A 218 -13.19 26.22 -28.30
C ALA A 218 -12.59 27.57 -27.95
#